data_8d5fee9d3df8500945d40937acee00e8
#
_entry.id   8d5fee9d3df8500945d40937acee00e8
#
_cell.length_a   1.000
_cell.length_b   1.000
_cell.length_c   1.000
_cell.angle_alpha   90.00
_cell.angle_beta   90.00
_cell.angle_gamma   90.00
#
_symmetry.space_group_name_H-M   'P 1'
#
loop_
_entity.id
_entity.type
_entity.pdbx_description
1 polymer ?
#
loop_
_entity_poly.entity_id
_entity_poly.type
_entity_poly.pdbx_seq_one_letter_code
_entity_poly.pdbx_strand_id
1 'polypeptide(L)'
;MDTVKLAISRYELDHKIPPGDSFWPKFNAGFENTQVEVTAIMDAIYAGRAITTQHKDNWRTSANYLLGQHLALDFDSEDEQSTIQVLEKDKFICKYASFIHTTISHKPETPRARVLFTLDAPIMQAKNYALAAQSLLWLFGAADRQCKDPVRFFYGAPGCDFEFLGNVLPLDTVKKLIASYQDTGSHEKRRTEHNYTVPPSQQEVADALKLIPSWGIAYDEWVQVLMGIHSAFGSDGLALAEAWADGKPREVQDKWRSFKDTGNVSGAVTVATVFGIAKRYGWTKVA
;
A
#
# COMPACT_ATOMS: atom_id res chain seq x y z
N MET A 1 21.16 8.33 -23.60
CA MET A 1 20.34 7.58 -22.63
C MET A 1 18.89 7.95 -22.84
N ASP A 2 17.97 7.01 -22.71
CA ASP A 2 16.57 7.32 -22.93
C ASP A 2 16.04 8.20 -21.80
N THR A 3 15.22 9.19 -22.16
CA THR A 3 14.62 10.11 -21.20
C THR A 3 13.32 9.55 -20.64
N VAL A 4 13.03 9.88 -19.40
CA VAL A 4 11.85 9.40 -18.63
C VAL A 4 10.93 10.57 -18.34
N LYS A 5 9.63 10.37 -18.58
CA LYS A 5 8.57 11.34 -18.26
C LYS A 5 8.06 11.13 -16.85
N LEU A 6 8.24 12.12 -15.99
CA LEU A 6 7.73 12.16 -14.62
C LEU A 6 7.53 13.61 -14.20
N ALA A 7 7.06 13.84 -12.99
CA ALA A 7 7.05 15.18 -12.39
C ALA A 7 7.99 15.23 -11.20
N ILE A 8 8.71 16.34 -11.06
CA ILE A 8 9.69 16.59 -9.99
C ILE A 8 9.21 17.81 -9.19
N SER A 9 9.25 17.71 -7.86
CA SER A 9 8.96 18.83 -6.98
C SER A 9 9.98 19.94 -7.15
N ARG A 10 9.54 21.21 -7.16
CA ARG A 10 10.43 22.38 -7.08
C ARG A 10 11.04 22.58 -5.69
N TYR A 11 10.49 21.91 -4.69
CA TYR A 11 10.91 22.05 -3.29
C TYR A 11 11.90 20.97 -2.92
N GLU A 12 12.99 21.39 -2.32
CA GLU A 12 13.98 20.54 -1.67
C GLU A 12 13.58 20.39 -0.20
N LEU A 13 13.42 19.17 0.27
CA LEU A 13 12.99 18.86 1.61
C LEU A 13 14.04 17.96 2.28
N ASP A 14 14.39 18.29 3.50
CA ASP A 14 15.28 17.50 4.38
C ASP A 14 14.51 16.64 5.38
N HIS A 15 13.17 16.77 5.42
CA HIS A 15 12.28 15.98 6.26
C HIS A 15 10.91 15.78 5.60
N LYS A 16 10.13 14.84 6.11
CA LYS A 16 8.75 14.64 5.66
C LYS A 16 7.86 15.75 6.21
N ILE A 17 6.98 16.28 5.35
CA ILE A 17 5.97 17.27 5.73
C ILE A 17 5.02 16.61 6.77
N PRO A 18 4.84 17.22 7.96
CA PRO A 18 3.94 16.67 8.99
C PRO A 18 2.48 16.59 8.49
N PRO A 19 1.69 15.60 8.95
CA PRO A 19 0.26 15.58 8.69
C PRO A 19 -0.42 16.87 9.16
N GLY A 20 -1.28 17.46 8.31
CA GLY A 20 -1.99 18.71 8.63
C GLY A 20 -1.18 19.99 8.46
N ASP A 21 0.07 19.93 8.02
CA ASP A 21 0.88 21.11 7.76
C ASP A 21 0.24 21.98 6.67
N SER A 22 0.25 23.31 6.88
CA SER A 22 -0.30 24.31 5.96
C SER A 22 0.46 24.38 4.61
N PHE A 23 1.62 23.80 4.53
CA PHE A 23 2.42 23.72 3.31
C PHE A 23 1.89 22.70 2.28
N TRP A 24 1.05 21.75 2.68
CA TRP A 24 0.54 20.69 1.80
C TRP A 24 -0.07 21.17 0.48
N PRO A 25 -0.97 22.18 0.45
CA PRO A 25 -1.52 22.67 -0.82
C PRO A 25 -0.44 23.22 -1.75
N LYS A 26 0.52 23.97 -1.21
CA LYS A 26 1.63 24.55 -1.95
C LYS A 26 2.57 23.45 -2.48
N PHE A 27 2.86 22.43 -1.67
CA PHE A 27 3.66 21.30 -2.07
C PHE A 27 2.99 20.50 -3.22
N ASN A 28 1.68 20.25 -3.11
CA ASN A 28 0.93 19.52 -4.16
C ASN A 28 0.88 20.28 -5.51
N ALA A 29 0.93 21.61 -5.47
CA ALA A 29 1.00 22.47 -6.64
C ALA A 29 2.44 22.71 -7.12
N GLY A 30 3.44 22.17 -6.44
CA GLY A 30 4.85 22.40 -6.69
C GLY A 30 5.55 21.37 -7.57
N PHE A 31 4.81 20.42 -8.15
CA PHE A 31 5.37 19.45 -9.08
C PHE A 31 5.39 19.99 -10.51
N GLU A 32 6.49 19.78 -11.20
CA GLU A 32 6.68 20.20 -12.59
C GLU A 32 6.86 18.97 -13.47
N ASN A 33 5.98 18.83 -14.47
CA ASN A 33 6.10 17.77 -15.46
C ASN A 33 7.38 17.97 -16.28
N THR A 34 8.18 16.92 -16.40
CA THR A 34 9.47 16.96 -17.08
C THR A 34 9.75 15.68 -17.85
N GLN A 35 10.73 15.73 -18.72
CA GLN A 35 11.29 14.58 -19.41
C GLN A 35 12.82 14.68 -19.30
N VAL A 36 13.44 13.81 -18.51
CA VAL A 36 14.85 13.90 -18.13
C VAL A 36 15.51 12.52 -18.15
N GLU A 37 16.82 12.50 -18.18
CA GLU A 37 17.61 11.28 -18.00
C GLU A 37 17.51 10.75 -16.58
N VAL A 38 17.77 9.44 -16.39
CA VAL A 38 17.73 8.78 -15.09
C VAL A 38 18.66 9.44 -14.07
N THR A 39 19.84 9.87 -14.50
CA THR A 39 20.81 10.59 -13.66
C THR A 39 20.25 11.89 -13.09
N ALA A 40 19.50 12.66 -13.90
CA ALA A 40 18.85 13.88 -13.42
C ALA A 40 17.72 13.60 -12.41
N ILE A 41 17.08 12.43 -12.47
CA ILE A 41 16.13 11.97 -11.44
C ILE A 41 16.90 11.69 -10.14
N MET A 42 18.05 11.01 -10.21
CA MET A 42 18.89 10.74 -9.05
C MET A 42 19.40 12.03 -8.40
N ASP A 43 19.85 13.00 -9.21
CA ASP A 43 20.29 14.33 -8.72
C ASP A 43 19.15 15.06 -8.00
N ALA A 44 17.93 15.02 -8.54
CA ALA A 44 16.76 15.62 -7.90
C ALA A 44 16.43 14.94 -6.56
N ILE A 45 16.48 13.61 -6.50
CA ILE A 45 16.28 12.84 -5.26
C ILE A 45 17.36 13.18 -4.23
N TYR A 46 18.62 13.22 -4.66
CA TYR A 46 19.77 13.56 -3.81
C TYR A 46 19.68 14.98 -3.24
N ALA A 47 19.11 15.91 -4.00
CA ALA A 47 18.84 17.28 -3.54
C ALA A 47 17.60 17.38 -2.62
N GLY A 48 16.88 16.28 -2.34
CA GLY A 48 15.67 16.29 -1.51
C GLY A 48 14.37 16.59 -2.27
N ARG A 49 14.38 16.59 -3.61
CA ARG A 49 13.22 16.87 -4.42
C ARG A 49 12.39 15.60 -4.63
N ALA A 50 11.11 15.69 -4.32
CA ALA A 50 10.19 14.56 -4.50
C ALA A 50 9.85 14.33 -5.98
N ILE A 51 9.56 13.07 -6.32
CA ILE A 51 9.14 12.65 -7.66
C ILE A 51 7.73 12.04 -7.63
N THR A 52 7.00 12.14 -8.74
CA THR A 52 5.68 11.54 -8.92
C THR A 52 5.37 11.35 -10.41
N THR A 53 4.23 10.78 -10.75
CA THR A 53 3.70 10.72 -12.12
C THR A 53 3.38 12.12 -12.65
N GLN A 54 3.19 12.28 -13.98
CA GLN A 54 2.78 13.56 -14.55
C GLN A 54 1.29 13.83 -14.35
N HIS A 55 0.95 15.11 -14.16
CA HIS A 55 -0.41 15.59 -13.89
C HIS A 55 -0.77 16.76 -14.79
N LYS A 56 -2.06 16.87 -15.14
CA LYS A 56 -2.58 18.04 -15.83
C LYS A 56 -2.31 19.29 -15.00
N ASP A 57 -1.92 20.37 -15.65
CA ASP A 57 -1.66 21.68 -15.05
C ASP A 57 -0.67 21.63 -13.87
N ASN A 58 0.20 20.61 -13.84
CA ASN A 58 1.14 20.35 -12.74
C ASN A 58 0.48 20.21 -11.35
N TRP A 59 -0.83 19.94 -11.32
CA TRP A 59 -1.59 19.81 -10.08
C TRP A 59 -1.78 18.34 -9.70
N ARG A 60 -1.10 17.87 -8.67
CA ARG A 60 -1.09 16.50 -8.21
C ARG A 60 -2.40 16.09 -7.51
N THR A 61 -3.32 15.55 -8.27
CA THR A 61 -4.56 14.89 -7.81
C THR A 61 -4.88 13.69 -8.68
N SER A 62 -5.67 12.75 -8.16
CA SER A 62 -6.08 11.55 -8.92
C SER A 62 -6.85 11.89 -10.20
N ALA A 63 -7.65 12.96 -10.20
CA ALA A 63 -8.39 13.43 -11.37
C ALA A 63 -7.47 13.99 -12.46
N ASN A 64 -6.28 14.44 -12.11
CA ASN A 64 -5.33 15.06 -13.00
C ASN A 64 -4.23 14.12 -13.47
N TYR A 65 -4.26 12.83 -13.13
CA TYR A 65 -3.28 11.88 -13.63
C TYR A 65 -3.18 11.96 -15.17
N LEU A 66 -1.97 12.11 -15.67
CA LEU A 66 -1.68 12.22 -17.09
C LEU A 66 -0.95 10.98 -17.61
N LEU A 67 0.16 10.64 -17.02
CA LEU A 67 0.94 9.46 -17.34
C LEU A 67 1.95 9.12 -16.22
N GLY A 68 2.41 7.87 -16.19
CA GLY A 68 3.54 7.42 -15.37
C GLY A 68 4.51 6.59 -16.20
N GLN A 69 5.78 6.97 -16.23
CA GLN A 69 6.85 6.23 -16.92
C GLN A 69 7.89 5.68 -15.93
N HIS A 70 7.48 5.54 -14.68
CA HIS A 70 8.26 4.86 -13.65
C HIS A 70 7.31 4.13 -12.68
N LEU A 71 7.82 3.13 -12.01
CA LEU A 71 7.22 2.47 -10.86
C LEU A 71 8.24 2.49 -9.72
N ALA A 72 7.79 2.65 -8.49
CA ALA A 72 8.69 2.63 -7.35
C ALA A 72 8.11 1.78 -6.22
N LEU A 73 8.98 1.08 -5.51
CA LEU A 73 8.66 0.26 -4.36
C LEU A 73 9.45 0.73 -3.15
N ASP A 74 8.76 1.04 -2.06
CA ASP A 74 9.37 1.33 -0.77
C ASP A 74 9.52 0.03 0.04
N PHE A 75 10.72 -0.22 0.56
CA PHE A 75 11.04 -1.27 1.50
C PHE A 75 11.34 -0.61 2.84
N ASP A 76 10.45 -0.76 3.80
CA ASP A 76 10.47 -0.08 5.09
C ASP A 76 10.18 -1.01 6.28
N SER A 77 10.50 -2.30 6.13
CA SER A 77 10.40 -3.30 7.20
C SER A 77 11.39 -3.07 8.35
N GLU A 78 12.32 -2.12 8.18
CA GLU A 78 13.33 -1.72 9.19
C GLU A 78 14.30 -2.85 9.58
N ASP A 79 14.44 -3.85 8.71
CA ASP A 79 15.36 -4.98 8.83
C ASP A 79 16.32 -5.07 7.64
N GLU A 80 17.15 -6.11 7.59
CA GLU A 80 18.12 -6.31 6.52
C GLU A 80 17.50 -6.42 5.12
N GLN A 81 16.22 -6.82 5.00
CA GLN A 81 15.50 -6.93 3.74
C GLN A 81 15.23 -5.56 3.10
N SER A 82 15.35 -4.49 3.87
CA SER A 82 15.20 -3.09 3.42
C SER A 82 16.53 -2.40 3.14
N THR A 83 17.64 -3.17 3.03
CA THR A 83 18.96 -2.63 2.70
C THR A 83 19.26 -2.71 1.20
N ILE A 84 20.05 -1.78 0.69
CA ILE A 84 20.53 -1.81 -0.71
C ILE A 84 21.26 -3.14 -0.98
N GLN A 85 22.12 -3.58 -0.06
CA GLN A 85 22.94 -4.80 -0.18
C GLN A 85 22.13 -6.10 -0.33
N VAL A 86 20.92 -6.14 0.17
CA VAL A 86 20.00 -7.27 -0.02
C VAL A 86 19.20 -7.10 -1.30
N LEU A 87 18.65 -5.91 -1.55
CA LEU A 87 17.81 -5.63 -2.72
C LEU A 87 18.58 -5.76 -4.04
N GLU A 88 19.84 -5.34 -4.09
CA GLU A 88 20.70 -5.48 -5.28
C GLU A 88 20.99 -6.92 -5.70
N LYS A 89 20.74 -7.90 -4.81
CA LYS A 89 20.92 -9.34 -5.12
C LYS A 89 19.65 -10.00 -5.67
N ASP A 90 18.52 -9.32 -5.61
CA ASP A 90 17.28 -9.85 -6.17
C ASP A 90 17.36 -9.88 -7.71
N LYS A 91 17.04 -11.05 -8.30
CA LYS A 91 17.19 -11.28 -9.75
C LYS A 91 16.29 -10.37 -10.61
N PHE A 92 15.12 -10.01 -10.12
CA PHE A 92 14.21 -9.13 -10.85
C PHE A 92 14.67 -7.69 -10.77
N ILE A 93 15.09 -7.24 -9.58
CA ILE A 93 15.65 -5.91 -9.36
C ILE A 93 16.92 -5.74 -10.20
N CYS A 94 17.89 -6.66 -10.10
CA CYS A 94 19.12 -6.63 -10.92
C CYS A 94 18.87 -6.54 -12.41
N LYS A 95 17.78 -7.14 -12.89
CA LYS A 95 17.48 -7.20 -14.32
C LYS A 95 16.71 -6.00 -14.85
N TYR A 96 15.88 -5.37 -14.01
CA TYR A 96 14.88 -4.41 -14.48
C TYR A 96 14.87 -3.07 -13.76
N ALA A 97 15.48 -2.94 -12.58
CA ALA A 97 15.50 -1.67 -11.87
C ALA A 97 16.53 -0.69 -12.47
N SER A 98 16.20 0.57 -12.41
CA SER A 98 17.10 1.65 -12.84
C SER A 98 18.10 1.99 -11.76
N PHE A 99 17.65 2.07 -10.53
CA PHE A 99 18.49 2.28 -9.35
C PHE A 99 17.76 1.95 -8.06
N ILE A 100 18.51 1.80 -6.98
CA ILE A 100 18.05 1.71 -5.60
C ILE A 100 18.61 2.90 -4.84
N HIS A 101 17.86 3.44 -3.87
CA HIS A 101 18.41 4.48 -2.99
C HIS A 101 17.85 4.36 -1.57
N THR A 102 18.61 4.86 -0.58
CA THR A 102 18.08 4.99 0.79
C THR A 102 17.06 6.11 0.86
N THR A 103 16.00 5.95 1.67
CA THR A 103 14.92 6.94 1.77
C THR A 103 15.21 8.00 2.83
N ILE A 104 14.49 9.12 2.82
CA ILE A 104 14.62 10.22 3.79
C ILE A 104 14.44 9.79 5.27
N SER A 105 13.83 8.63 5.50
CA SER A 105 13.62 8.07 6.85
C SER A 105 14.61 6.94 7.16
N HIS A 106 15.57 6.69 6.28
CA HIS A 106 16.60 5.67 6.50
C HIS A 106 17.50 6.04 7.67
N LYS A 107 17.82 5.03 8.49
CA LYS A 107 18.88 5.09 9.50
C LYS A 107 19.61 3.74 9.49
N PRO A 108 20.88 3.68 9.88
CA PRO A 108 21.60 2.40 9.94
C PRO A 108 20.88 1.34 10.78
N GLU A 109 20.23 1.74 11.88
CA GLU A 109 19.51 0.85 12.79
C GLU A 109 18.10 0.48 12.29
N THR A 110 17.52 1.29 11.42
CA THR A 110 16.20 1.10 10.80
C THR A 110 16.30 1.33 9.30
N PRO A 111 16.91 0.39 8.56
CA PRO A 111 17.19 0.56 7.14
C PRO A 111 15.90 0.68 6.35
N ARG A 112 15.90 1.61 5.39
CA ARG A 112 14.80 1.83 4.46
C ARG A 112 15.34 2.19 3.08
N ALA A 113 14.91 1.48 2.07
CA ALA A 113 15.33 1.73 0.70
C ALA A 113 14.14 1.81 -0.25
N ARG A 114 14.38 2.39 -1.41
CA ARG A 114 13.42 2.47 -2.51
C ARG A 114 14.07 1.95 -3.78
N VAL A 115 13.35 1.09 -4.48
CA VAL A 115 13.71 0.61 -5.81
C VAL A 115 12.91 1.37 -6.85
N LEU A 116 13.57 1.98 -7.83
CA LEU A 116 12.94 2.64 -8.95
C LEU A 116 13.12 1.84 -10.24
N PHE A 117 12.01 1.63 -10.93
CA PHE A 117 11.93 1.03 -12.27
C PHE A 117 11.48 2.10 -13.25
N THR A 118 12.31 2.49 -14.20
CA THR A 118 11.86 3.28 -15.36
C THR A 118 11.28 2.36 -16.41
N LEU A 119 10.30 2.84 -17.17
CA LEU A 119 9.61 2.07 -18.21
C LEU A 119 10.07 2.53 -19.59
N ASP A 120 10.11 1.61 -20.56
CA ASP A 120 10.38 1.90 -21.96
C ASP A 120 9.26 2.72 -22.63
N ALA A 121 8.04 2.65 -22.09
CA ALA A 121 6.90 3.44 -22.55
C ALA A 121 6.01 3.88 -21.37
N PRO A 122 5.36 5.07 -21.46
CA PRO A 122 4.49 5.56 -20.39
C PRO A 122 3.17 4.81 -20.29
N ILE A 123 2.66 4.65 -19.08
CA ILE A 123 1.31 4.17 -18.79
C ILE A 123 0.38 5.37 -18.70
N MET A 124 -0.56 5.48 -19.66
CA MET A 124 -1.42 6.65 -19.84
C MET A 124 -2.67 6.65 -18.94
N GLN A 125 -3.06 5.50 -18.39
CA GLN A 125 -4.27 5.37 -17.58
C GLN A 125 -3.94 5.04 -16.13
N ALA A 126 -4.47 5.83 -15.20
CA ALA A 126 -4.27 5.64 -13.76
C ALA A 126 -4.61 4.21 -13.28
N LYS A 127 -5.71 3.62 -13.80
CA LYS A 127 -6.10 2.25 -13.48
C LYS A 127 -5.03 1.23 -13.89
N ASN A 128 -4.44 1.39 -15.08
CA ASN A 128 -3.39 0.48 -15.56
C ASN A 128 -2.10 0.68 -14.79
N TYR A 129 -1.77 1.92 -14.39
CA TYR A 129 -0.64 2.20 -13.52
C TYR A 129 -0.82 1.53 -12.13
N ALA A 130 -2.01 1.64 -11.54
CA ALA A 130 -2.31 0.98 -10.28
C ALA A 130 -2.19 -0.55 -10.39
N LEU A 131 -2.64 -1.17 -11.50
CA LEU A 131 -2.48 -2.61 -11.75
C LEU A 131 -1.00 -3.00 -11.91
N ALA A 132 -0.22 -2.18 -12.62
CA ALA A 132 1.22 -2.39 -12.76
C ALA A 132 1.93 -2.37 -11.40
N ALA A 133 1.65 -1.36 -10.58
CA ALA A 133 2.19 -1.25 -9.24
C ALA A 133 1.74 -2.42 -8.34
N GLN A 134 0.48 -2.83 -8.40
CA GLN A 134 -0.05 -3.97 -7.66
C GLN A 134 0.62 -5.29 -8.05
N SER A 135 0.92 -5.48 -9.36
CA SER A 135 1.60 -6.68 -9.83
C SER A 135 3.06 -6.78 -9.33
N LEU A 136 3.75 -5.63 -9.24
CA LEU A 136 5.07 -5.58 -8.59
C LEU A 136 4.98 -5.83 -7.08
N LEU A 137 4.00 -5.24 -6.40
CA LEU A 137 3.76 -5.46 -4.97
C LEU A 137 3.40 -6.93 -4.67
N TRP A 138 2.75 -7.62 -5.59
CA TRP A 138 2.50 -9.05 -5.46
C TRP A 138 3.80 -9.86 -5.57
N LEU A 139 4.72 -9.47 -6.45
CA LEU A 139 6.03 -10.08 -6.58
C LEU A 139 6.91 -9.80 -5.34
N PHE A 140 6.83 -8.57 -4.80
CA PHE A 140 7.61 -8.10 -3.65
C PHE A 140 6.73 -7.94 -2.41
N GLY A 141 6.53 -9.05 -1.67
CA GLY A 141 5.64 -9.09 -0.50
C GLY A 141 6.04 -8.14 0.65
N ALA A 142 7.33 -7.81 0.78
CA ALA A 142 7.87 -6.93 1.81
C ALA A 142 7.73 -5.43 1.50
N ALA A 143 7.36 -5.05 0.25
CA ALA A 143 7.21 -3.65 -0.12
C ALA A 143 5.93 -3.01 0.42
N ASP A 144 5.97 -1.70 0.71
CA ASP A 144 4.82 -0.91 1.19
C ASP A 144 3.65 -0.93 0.20
N ARG A 145 2.51 -1.46 0.64
CA ARG A 145 1.29 -1.62 -0.16
C ARG A 145 0.68 -0.31 -0.66
N GLN A 146 1.05 0.82 -0.10
CA GLN A 146 0.59 2.14 -0.57
C GLN A 146 1.26 2.58 -1.88
N CYS A 147 2.34 1.93 -2.32
CA CYS A 147 3.00 2.22 -3.60
C CYS A 147 2.12 2.01 -4.84
N LYS A 148 0.93 1.42 -4.69
CA LYS A 148 -0.07 1.23 -5.77
C LYS A 148 -0.83 2.49 -6.19
N ASP A 149 -0.77 3.57 -5.40
CA ASP A 149 -1.49 4.80 -5.73
C ASP A 149 -0.85 5.51 -6.94
N PRO A 150 -1.60 5.72 -8.05
CA PRO A 150 -1.06 6.34 -9.26
C PRO A 150 -0.55 7.77 -9.09
N VAL A 151 -0.98 8.45 -8.06
CA VAL A 151 -0.56 9.83 -7.77
C VAL A 151 0.30 9.92 -6.51
N ARG A 152 0.81 8.76 -6.04
CA ARG A 152 1.78 8.76 -4.94
C ARG A 152 3.00 9.55 -5.38
N PHE A 153 3.46 10.42 -4.50
CA PHE A 153 4.78 11.00 -4.63
C PHE A 153 5.75 10.26 -3.71
N PHE A 154 7.00 10.30 -4.07
CA PHE A 154 8.09 9.74 -3.33
C PHE A 154 9.03 10.86 -2.93
N TYR A 155 9.23 11.05 -1.63
CA TYR A 155 10.16 12.06 -1.13
C TYR A 155 11.56 11.84 -1.70
N GLY A 156 12.25 12.93 -2.02
CA GLY A 156 13.69 12.92 -2.16
C GLY A 156 14.37 12.64 -0.81
N ALA A 157 15.66 12.41 -0.84
CA ALA A 157 16.43 12.08 0.35
C ALA A 157 17.81 12.74 0.24
N PRO A 158 18.02 13.91 0.86
CA PRO A 158 19.30 14.62 0.75
C PRO A 158 20.47 13.76 1.22
N GLY A 159 21.49 13.66 0.36
CA GLY A 159 22.69 12.89 0.68
C GLY A 159 22.50 11.39 0.77
N CYS A 160 21.43 10.83 0.19
CA CYS A 160 21.17 9.39 0.23
C CYS A 160 22.20 8.56 -0.55
N ASP A 161 22.37 7.30 -0.14
CA ASP A 161 23.14 6.32 -0.88
C ASP A 161 22.37 5.82 -2.10
N PHE A 162 23.09 5.51 -3.17
CA PHE A 162 22.55 4.95 -4.40
C PHE A 162 23.28 3.67 -4.82
N GLU A 163 22.53 2.74 -5.40
CA GLU A 163 23.04 1.68 -6.26
C GLU A 163 22.44 1.87 -7.66
N PHE A 164 23.28 2.23 -8.63
CA PHE A 164 22.88 2.46 -10.02
C PHE A 164 22.93 1.16 -10.81
N LEU A 165 21.79 0.66 -11.29
CA LEU A 165 21.69 -0.57 -12.07
C LEU A 165 21.54 -0.31 -13.58
N GLY A 166 21.04 0.87 -13.96
CA GLY A 166 20.95 1.33 -15.34
C GLY A 166 19.98 0.59 -16.24
N ASN A 167 19.07 -0.23 -15.68
CA ASN A 167 18.11 -1.01 -16.46
C ASN A 167 16.77 -0.29 -16.66
N VAL A 168 15.99 -0.82 -17.60
CA VAL A 168 14.64 -0.37 -17.92
C VAL A 168 13.70 -1.56 -17.82
N LEU A 169 12.56 -1.39 -17.20
CA LEU A 169 11.51 -2.40 -17.13
C LEU A 169 10.60 -2.30 -18.37
N PRO A 170 10.64 -3.28 -19.29
CA PRO A 170 9.80 -3.25 -20.48
C PRO A 170 8.31 -3.32 -20.13
N LEU A 171 7.49 -2.50 -20.77
CA LEU A 171 6.03 -2.50 -20.57
C LEU A 171 5.40 -3.87 -20.87
N ASP A 172 5.97 -4.64 -21.80
CA ASP A 172 5.52 -6.01 -22.06
C ASP A 172 5.80 -6.96 -20.91
N THR A 173 6.89 -6.76 -20.15
CA THR A 173 7.15 -7.49 -18.91
C THR A 173 6.10 -7.12 -17.85
N VAL A 174 5.76 -5.83 -17.74
CA VAL A 174 4.69 -5.35 -16.83
C VAL A 174 3.35 -6.00 -17.19
N LYS A 175 2.98 -6.07 -18.48
CA LYS A 175 1.74 -6.74 -18.92
C LYS A 175 1.71 -8.22 -18.53
N LYS A 176 2.83 -8.93 -18.67
CA LYS A 176 2.95 -10.34 -18.25
C LYS A 176 2.80 -10.49 -16.73
N LEU A 177 3.39 -9.58 -15.95
CA LEU A 177 3.22 -9.56 -14.49
C LEU A 177 1.76 -9.32 -14.10
N ILE A 178 1.08 -8.37 -14.75
CA ILE A 178 -0.34 -8.10 -14.52
C ILE A 178 -1.17 -9.35 -14.83
N ALA A 179 -0.93 -10.03 -15.94
CA ALA A 179 -1.65 -11.25 -16.29
C ALA A 179 -1.45 -12.34 -15.23
N SER A 180 -0.20 -12.58 -14.81
CA SER A 180 0.13 -13.55 -13.75
C SER A 180 -0.52 -13.18 -12.41
N TYR A 181 -0.51 -11.90 -12.04
CA TYR A 181 -1.16 -11.38 -10.83
C TYR A 181 -2.68 -11.61 -10.88
N GLN A 182 -3.32 -11.33 -12.01
CA GLN A 182 -4.76 -11.53 -12.19
C GLN A 182 -5.16 -13.01 -12.17
N ASP A 183 -4.37 -13.87 -12.80
CA ASP A 183 -4.58 -15.33 -12.75
C ASP A 183 -4.44 -15.86 -11.32
N THR A 184 -3.40 -15.46 -10.60
CA THR A 184 -3.18 -15.89 -9.21
C THR A 184 -4.26 -15.30 -8.29
N GLY A 185 -4.63 -14.03 -8.46
CA GLY A 185 -5.73 -13.39 -7.74
C GLY A 185 -7.08 -14.06 -7.98
N SER A 186 -7.30 -14.67 -9.16
CA SER A 186 -8.49 -15.48 -9.43
C SER A 186 -8.46 -16.82 -8.68
N HIS A 187 -7.27 -17.43 -8.53
CA HIS A 187 -7.08 -18.64 -7.74
C HIS A 187 -7.15 -18.39 -6.22
N GLU A 188 -6.60 -17.29 -5.72
CA GLU A 188 -6.77 -16.90 -4.31
C GLU A 188 -8.22 -16.53 -4.00
N LYS A 189 -8.93 -15.81 -4.88
CA LYS A 189 -10.37 -15.59 -4.74
C LYS A 189 -11.15 -16.89 -4.77
N ARG A 190 -10.81 -17.85 -5.64
CA ARG A 190 -11.41 -19.19 -5.65
C ARG A 190 -11.06 -20.00 -4.39
N ARG A 191 -9.84 -19.88 -3.85
CA ARG A 191 -9.45 -20.54 -2.60
C ARG A 191 -10.15 -19.94 -1.38
N THR A 192 -10.33 -18.62 -1.32
CA THR A 192 -11.12 -17.98 -0.25
C THR A 192 -12.61 -18.23 -0.39
N GLU A 193 -13.13 -18.30 -1.62
CA GLU A 193 -14.53 -18.70 -1.85
C GLU A 193 -14.79 -20.19 -1.56
N HIS A 194 -13.79 -21.08 -1.69
CA HIS A 194 -13.94 -22.51 -1.40
C HIS A 194 -13.76 -22.90 0.07
N ASN A 195 -13.22 -22.00 0.92
CA ASN A 195 -13.05 -22.31 2.34
C ASN A 195 -14.24 -21.88 3.22
N TYR A 196 -15.27 -21.22 2.66
CA TYR A 196 -16.49 -20.88 3.38
C TYR A 196 -17.72 -21.32 2.58
N THR A 197 -17.87 -22.62 2.41
CA THR A 197 -19.11 -23.22 1.86
C THR A 197 -20.31 -23.08 2.81
N VAL A 198 -20.08 -22.67 4.06
CA VAL A 198 -21.12 -22.33 5.03
C VAL A 198 -20.68 -21.04 5.74
N PRO A 199 -21.50 -19.95 5.75
CA PRO A 199 -21.21 -18.79 6.58
C PRO A 199 -21.01 -19.24 8.03
N PRO A 200 -20.04 -18.66 8.77
CA PRO A 200 -19.85 -19.05 10.17
C PRO A 200 -21.15 -18.79 10.94
N SER A 201 -21.52 -19.70 11.82
CA SER A 201 -22.67 -19.51 12.69
C SER A 201 -22.40 -18.36 13.68
N GLN A 202 -23.45 -17.69 14.15
CA GLN A 202 -23.30 -16.69 15.21
C GLN A 202 -22.61 -17.28 16.46
N GLN A 203 -22.86 -18.57 16.75
CA GLN A 203 -22.20 -19.25 17.84
C GLN A 203 -20.69 -19.39 17.67
N GLU A 204 -20.23 -19.74 16.46
CA GLU A 204 -18.79 -19.85 16.15
C GLU A 204 -18.09 -18.51 16.32
N VAL A 205 -18.73 -17.42 15.88
CA VAL A 205 -18.18 -16.06 16.05
C VAL A 205 -18.24 -15.65 17.53
N ALA A 206 -19.32 -15.97 18.25
CA ALA A 206 -19.42 -15.72 19.69
C ALA A 206 -18.31 -16.42 20.47
N ASP A 207 -17.97 -17.65 20.12
CA ASP A 207 -16.90 -18.40 20.77
C ASP A 207 -15.52 -17.81 20.50
N ALA A 208 -15.28 -17.30 19.28
CA ALA A 208 -14.07 -16.57 18.96
C ALA A 208 -13.97 -15.24 19.73
N LEU A 209 -15.08 -14.51 19.86
CA LEU A 209 -15.16 -13.23 20.57
C LEU A 209 -14.89 -13.35 22.07
N LYS A 210 -15.19 -14.50 22.71
CA LYS A 210 -14.87 -14.75 24.13
C LYS A 210 -13.36 -14.61 24.44
N LEU A 211 -12.51 -14.84 23.44
CA LEU A 211 -11.04 -14.75 23.60
C LEU A 211 -10.50 -13.37 23.31
N ILE A 212 -11.26 -12.53 22.59
CA ILE A 212 -10.84 -11.17 22.26
C ILE A 212 -11.23 -10.25 23.42
N PRO A 213 -10.30 -9.59 24.12
CA PRO A 213 -10.63 -8.64 25.18
C PRO A 213 -11.51 -7.50 24.60
N SER A 214 -12.59 -7.16 25.29
CA SER A 214 -13.42 -5.98 24.96
C SER A 214 -12.84 -4.68 25.51
N TRP A 215 -11.86 -4.77 26.41
CA TRP A 215 -11.17 -3.67 27.09
C TRP A 215 -9.66 -3.76 26.88
N GLY A 216 -9.01 -2.58 26.74
CA GLY A 216 -7.55 -2.52 26.64
C GLY A 216 -6.97 -2.85 25.27
N ILE A 217 -7.81 -3.12 24.25
CA ILE A 217 -7.38 -3.25 22.86
C ILE A 217 -7.33 -1.89 22.18
N ALA A 218 -6.56 -1.76 21.10
CA ALA A 218 -6.51 -0.55 20.30
C ALA A 218 -7.89 -0.22 19.71
N TYR A 219 -8.24 1.07 19.64
CA TYR A 219 -9.53 1.51 19.10
C TYR A 219 -9.79 0.98 17.67
N ASP A 220 -8.77 0.99 16.81
CA ASP A 220 -8.88 0.49 15.45
C ASP A 220 -9.19 -1.02 15.41
N GLU A 221 -8.60 -1.79 16.30
CA GLU A 221 -8.87 -3.22 16.43
C GLU A 221 -10.30 -3.48 16.93
N TRP A 222 -10.77 -2.70 17.90
CA TRP A 222 -12.15 -2.72 18.37
C TRP A 222 -13.13 -2.42 17.23
N VAL A 223 -12.85 -1.40 16.41
CA VAL A 223 -13.66 -1.08 15.22
C VAL A 223 -13.64 -2.22 14.20
N GLN A 224 -12.47 -2.85 13.97
CA GLN A 224 -12.37 -3.97 13.04
C GLN A 224 -13.20 -5.18 13.48
N VAL A 225 -13.29 -5.47 14.78
CA VAL A 225 -14.14 -6.52 15.30
C VAL A 225 -15.61 -6.21 15.02
N LEU A 226 -16.08 -5.00 15.30
CA LEU A 226 -17.45 -4.58 14.99
C LEU A 226 -17.78 -4.67 13.50
N MET A 227 -16.89 -4.18 12.64
CA MET A 227 -17.04 -4.25 11.19
C MET A 227 -17.09 -5.68 10.69
N GLY A 228 -16.29 -6.58 11.25
CA GLY A 228 -16.27 -8.00 10.89
C GLY A 228 -17.57 -8.71 11.26
N ILE A 229 -18.16 -8.41 12.43
CA ILE A 229 -19.48 -8.92 12.85
C ILE A 229 -20.58 -8.37 11.93
N HIS A 230 -20.56 -7.06 11.66
CA HIS A 230 -21.52 -6.42 10.75
C HIS A 230 -21.46 -7.01 9.34
N SER A 231 -20.26 -7.25 8.83
CA SER A 231 -20.05 -7.87 7.51
C SER A 231 -20.65 -9.27 7.39
N ALA A 232 -20.70 -10.04 8.49
CA ALA A 232 -21.22 -11.41 8.49
C ALA A 232 -22.74 -11.47 8.64
N PHE A 233 -23.30 -10.60 9.49
CA PHE A 233 -24.67 -10.74 9.98
C PHE A 233 -25.55 -9.50 9.76
N GLY A 234 -25.00 -8.43 9.17
CA GLY A 234 -25.77 -7.18 8.99
C GLY A 234 -26.37 -6.68 10.30
N SER A 235 -27.65 -6.27 10.26
CA SER A 235 -28.39 -5.81 11.44
C SER A 235 -28.48 -6.87 12.54
N ASP A 236 -28.52 -8.15 12.18
CA ASP A 236 -28.72 -9.26 13.12
C ASP A 236 -27.47 -9.51 14.00
N GLY A 237 -26.32 -8.97 13.60
CA GLY A 237 -25.07 -9.02 14.36
C GLY A 237 -24.97 -8.02 15.51
N LEU A 238 -25.87 -7.03 15.60
CA LEU A 238 -25.77 -5.95 16.60
C LEU A 238 -25.80 -6.50 18.04
N ALA A 239 -26.72 -7.41 18.33
CA ALA A 239 -26.83 -8.01 19.68
C ALA A 239 -25.54 -8.76 20.09
N LEU A 240 -24.89 -9.43 19.13
CA LEU A 240 -23.62 -10.11 19.36
C LEU A 240 -22.47 -9.12 19.64
N ALA A 241 -22.45 -8.01 18.91
CA ALA A 241 -21.47 -6.95 19.10
C ALA A 241 -21.63 -6.25 20.46
N GLU A 242 -22.86 -5.96 20.87
CA GLU A 242 -23.18 -5.37 22.17
C GLU A 242 -22.81 -6.31 23.32
N ALA A 243 -23.09 -7.60 23.17
CA ALA A 243 -22.73 -8.61 24.18
C ALA A 243 -21.20 -8.76 24.32
N TRP A 244 -20.44 -8.64 23.22
CA TRP A 244 -18.98 -8.67 23.27
C TRP A 244 -18.39 -7.40 23.90
N ALA A 245 -18.92 -6.23 23.54
CA ALA A 245 -18.41 -4.94 23.99
C ALA A 245 -18.96 -4.53 25.36
N ASP A 246 -19.18 -5.45 26.25
CA ASP A 246 -19.77 -5.35 27.58
C ASP A 246 -19.54 -3.97 28.25
N GLY A 247 -20.63 -3.28 28.63
CA GLY A 247 -20.62 -1.96 29.26
C GLY A 247 -20.61 -0.75 28.33
N LYS A 248 -20.61 -0.91 26.98
CA LYS A 248 -20.57 0.19 26.03
C LYS A 248 -21.64 0.14 24.92
N PRO A 249 -22.91 -0.16 25.20
CA PRO A 249 -23.92 -0.37 24.15
C PRO A 249 -24.14 0.88 23.28
N ARG A 250 -24.07 2.09 23.86
CA ARG A 250 -24.24 3.34 23.09
C ARG A 250 -23.10 3.55 22.08
N GLU A 251 -21.84 3.33 22.48
CA GLU A 251 -20.69 3.45 21.58
C GLU A 251 -20.77 2.44 20.43
N VAL A 252 -21.20 1.22 20.71
CA VAL A 252 -21.41 0.18 19.68
C VAL A 252 -22.49 0.61 18.71
N GLN A 253 -23.67 1.05 19.18
CA GLN A 253 -24.79 1.47 18.33
C GLN A 253 -24.43 2.66 17.45
N ASP A 254 -23.74 3.68 17.99
CA ASP A 254 -23.33 4.85 17.24
C ASP A 254 -22.32 4.48 16.13
N LYS A 255 -21.38 3.59 16.45
CA LYS A 255 -20.42 3.10 15.47
C LYS A 255 -21.11 2.20 14.42
N TRP A 256 -22.03 1.33 14.83
CA TRP A 256 -22.78 0.44 13.95
C TRP A 256 -23.57 1.21 12.88
N ARG A 257 -24.23 2.31 13.25
CA ARG A 257 -24.95 3.19 12.31
C ARG A 257 -24.05 3.84 11.27
N SER A 258 -22.77 3.97 11.56
CA SER A 258 -21.78 4.53 10.62
C SER A 258 -21.31 3.54 9.56
N PHE A 259 -21.57 2.25 9.73
CA PHE A 259 -21.19 1.23 8.77
C PHE A 259 -22.16 1.27 7.59
N LYS A 260 -21.60 1.27 6.38
CA LYS A 260 -22.37 1.13 5.14
C LYS A 260 -22.32 -0.33 4.73
N ASP A 261 -23.41 -0.83 4.16
CA ASP A 261 -23.40 -2.12 3.46
C ASP A 261 -22.44 -2.04 2.27
N THR A 262 -21.18 -2.21 2.56
CA THR A 262 -20.15 -2.36 1.54
C THR A 262 -20.17 -3.81 1.12
N GLY A 263 -21.00 -4.14 0.11
CA GLY A 263 -20.88 -5.42 -0.59
C GLY A 263 -19.41 -5.70 -0.92
N ASN A 264 -19.05 -6.97 -1.14
CA ASN A 264 -17.71 -7.52 -1.37
C ASN A 264 -16.71 -6.56 -2.05
N VAL A 265 -16.17 -5.58 -1.33
CA VAL A 265 -15.12 -4.68 -1.77
C VAL A 265 -13.80 -5.30 -1.31
N SER A 266 -12.89 -5.53 -2.25
CA SER A 266 -11.53 -6.01 -1.96
C SER A 266 -10.86 -5.10 -0.92
N GLY A 267 -10.43 -5.69 0.20
CA GLY A 267 -9.86 -4.97 1.34
C GLY A 267 -10.87 -4.59 2.44
N ALA A 268 -12.14 -4.98 2.30
CA ALA A 268 -13.13 -4.80 3.36
C ALA A 268 -12.81 -5.68 4.58
N VAL A 269 -13.04 -5.14 5.76
CA VAL A 269 -13.00 -5.91 7.01
C VAL A 269 -14.16 -6.91 6.99
N THR A 270 -13.85 -8.19 7.15
CA THR A 270 -14.83 -9.29 7.12
C THR A 270 -14.77 -10.10 8.42
N VAL A 271 -15.67 -11.05 8.58
CA VAL A 271 -15.65 -11.99 9.72
C VAL A 271 -14.30 -12.75 9.83
N ALA A 272 -13.58 -12.94 8.71
CA ALA A 272 -12.25 -13.53 8.74
C ALA A 272 -11.26 -12.68 9.55
N THR A 273 -11.46 -11.37 9.61
CA THR A 273 -10.67 -10.45 10.46
C THR A 273 -10.92 -10.74 11.93
N VAL A 274 -12.17 -11.01 12.33
CA VAL A 274 -12.51 -11.40 13.72
C VAL A 274 -11.77 -12.67 14.11
N PHE A 275 -11.81 -13.71 13.27
CA PHE A 275 -11.08 -14.95 13.53
C PHE A 275 -9.55 -14.74 13.51
N GLY A 276 -9.04 -13.87 12.65
CA GLY A 276 -7.63 -13.48 12.63
C GLY A 276 -7.18 -12.83 13.94
N ILE A 277 -7.99 -11.92 14.47
CA ILE A 277 -7.79 -11.30 15.77
C ILE A 277 -7.86 -12.35 16.88
N ALA A 278 -8.92 -13.17 16.90
CA ALA A 278 -9.11 -14.20 17.91
C ALA A 278 -7.94 -15.21 17.97
N LYS A 279 -7.35 -15.56 16.82
CA LYS A 279 -6.14 -16.42 16.77
C LYS A 279 -4.95 -15.84 17.53
N ARG A 280 -4.77 -14.52 17.50
CA ARG A 280 -3.70 -13.87 18.28
C ARG A 280 -3.92 -14.01 19.81
N TYR A 281 -5.19 -14.21 20.20
CA TYR A 281 -5.60 -14.48 21.59
C TYR A 281 -5.82 -15.96 21.88
N GLY A 282 -5.31 -16.86 21.02
CA GLY A 282 -5.32 -18.31 21.27
C GLY A 282 -6.54 -19.07 20.73
N TRP A 283 -7.40 -18.46 19.90
CA TRP A 283 -8.51 -19.17 19.28
C TRP A 283 -8.04 -20.19 18.25
N THR A 284 -8.55 -21.40 18.33
CA THR A 284 -8.37 -22.46 17.34
C THR A 284 -9.73 -22.97 16.91
N LYS A 285 -9.92 -23.18 15.60
CA LYS A 285 -11.15 -23.76 15.10
C LYS A 285 -11.29 -25.18 15.62
N VAL A 286 -12.37 -25.47 16.35
CA VAL A 286 -12.71 -26.85 16.71
C VAL A 286 -13.16 -27.56 15.43
N ALA A 287 -12.51 -28.69 15.10
CA ALA A 287 -12.76 -29.47 13.89
C ALA A 287 -14.15 -30.12 13.90
#